data_7a496d02d5064fc7f98de28ef3eb9cef
#
_entry.id   7a496d02d5064fc7f98de28ef3eb9cef
#
_cell.length_a   1.000
_cell.length_b   1.000
_cell.length_c   1.000
_cell.angle_alpha   90.00
_cell.angle_beta   90.00
_cell.angle_gamma   90.00
#
_symmetry.space_group_name_H-M   'P 1'
#
loop_
_entity.id
_entity.type
_entity.pdbx_description
1 polymer ?
#
loop_
_entity_poly.entity_id
_entity_poly.type
_entity_poly.pdbx_seq_one_letter_code
_entity_poly.pdbx_strand_id
1 'polypeptide(L)'
;MSLSQSSNESARPLSIAGTPAATPLGYYSWTFGQCARDPFYIAVVIYIFFPYFSNVVVGDPIRGQSLIGYLNATAGVIMALTIPFLGAIADKGGRKKPWLAATVVLIGLGAIALWWVKPADAGFSVMQSLAVLLVILVVFAYSEVFHNAMLPGIAPVEKAGVISGIAYSLGNFGGLSLMLFVLFAFALPGTQDWAFLPVQPLFGLDQASHEHDRIVGPIAGVWVLLFSLPVLLFTPDGKPSSLGVTQVVKSGIKDVIETVKQLKHYANIARYLLARMFYFDGMVGVLVFGGIYASGTFQWGSTVLLIFGLFTSLS
;
A
#
# COMPACT_ATOMS: atom_id res chain seq x y z
N MET A 1 17.43 -11.26 -36.71
CA MET A 1 17.07 -11.30 -35.29
C MET A 1 15.55 -11.24 -34.99
N SER A 2 14.67 -10.98 -35.98
CA SER A 2 13.20 -10.86 -35.81
C SER A 2 12.41 -12.17 -35.86
N LEU A 3 12.90 -13.21 -36.55
CA LEU A 3 12.17 -14.48 -36.72
C LEU A 3 12.24 -15.42 -35.50
N SER A 4 13.28 -15.33 -34.68
CA SER A 4 13.41 -16.16 -33.45
C SER A 4 12.59 -15.62 -32.27
N GLN A 5 12.20 -14.34 -32.24
CA GLN A 5 11.33 -13.78 -31.23
C GLN A 5 9.86 -14.14 -31.46
N SER A 6 9.41 -14.17 -32.72
CA SER A 6 8.01 -14.51 -33.05
C SER A 6 7.67 -15.99 -32.79
N SER A 7 8.60 -16.91 -32.98
CA SER A 7 8.40 -18.34 -32.70
C SER A 7 8.36 -18.69 -31.21
N ASN A 8 8.99 -17.87 -30.37
CA ASN A 8 8.99 -18.08 -28.93
C ASN A 8 7.76 -17.44 -28.23
N GLU A 9 7.07 -16.48 -28.87
CA GLU A 9 5.82 -15.91 -28.38
C GLU A 9 4.61 -16.84 -28.60
N SER A 10 4.58 -17.56 -29.69
CA SER A 10 3.49 -18.51 -30.01
C SER A 10 3.49 -19.79 -29.13
N ALA A 11 4.57 -20.09 -28.40
CA ALA A 11 4.69 -21.22 -27.48
C ALA A 11 4.33 -20.87 -26.00
N ARG A 12 4.00 -19.62 -25.70
CA ARG A 12 3.66 -19.23 -24.33
C ARG A 12 2.20 -19.51 -24.00
N PRO A 13 1.88 -19.95 -22.75
CA PRO A 13 0.51 -20.11 -22.31
C PRO A 13 -0.25 -18.78 -22.42
N LEU A 14 -1.55 -18.85 -22.56
CA LEU A 14 -2.39 -17.65 -22.59
C LEU A 14 -2.51 -17.04 -21.17
N SER A 15 -2.50 -15.73 -21.11
CA SER A 15 -2.84 -14.97 -19.92
C SER A 15 -4.35 -14.98 -19.69
N ILE A 16 -4.80 -14.50 -18.51
CA ILE A 16 -6.23 -14.33 -18.20
C ILE A 16 -6.92 -13.43 -19.24
N ALA A 17 -6.22 -12.45 -19.79
CA ALA A 17 -6.74 -11.57 -20.83
C ALA A 17 -6.73 -12.19 -22.25
N GLY A 18 -6.34 -13.46 -22.41
CA GLY A 18 -6.31 -14.14 -23.69
C GLY A 18 -5.12 -13.76 -24.60
N THR A 19 -4.16 -13.03 -24.10
CA THR A 19 -2.90 -12.70 -24.80
C THR A 19 -1.76 -13.63 -24.32
N PRO A 20 -0.64 -13.77 -25.06
CA PRO A 20 0.50 -14.53 -24.57
C PRO A 20 0.96 -14.02 -23.20
N ALA A 21 1.06 -14.91 -22.23
CA ALA A 21 1.48 -14.56 -20.87
C ALA A 21 2.93 -14.03 -20.84
N ALA A 22 3.26 -13.28 -19.80
CA ALA A 22 4.62 -12.80 -19.56
C ALA A 22 5.60 -13.96 -19.32
N THR A 23 6.89 -13.68 -19.42
CA THR A 23 7.92 -14.64 -18.97
C THR A 23 7.84 -14.86 -17.46
N PRO A 24 8.38 -15.97 -16.92
CA PRO A 24 8.44 -16.20 -15.48
C PRO A 24 9.03 -14.99 -14.70
N LEU A 25 10.10 -14.41 -15.20
CA LEU A 25 10.66 -13.19 -14.62
C LEU A 25 9.63 -12.05 -14.57
N GLY A 26 8.84 -11.86 -15.63
CA GLY A 26 7.84 -10.79 -15.71
C GLY A 26 6.72 -10.93 -14.69
N TYR A 27 6.09 -12.11 -14.59
CA TYR A 27 4.98 -12.28 -13.66
C TYR A 27 5.42 -12.50 -12.20
N TYR A 28 6.60 -13.08 -11.93
CA TYR A 28 7.13 -13.13 -10.56
C TYR A 28 7.63 -11.75 -10.08
N SER A 29 8.19 -10.92 -10.97
CA SER A 29 8.54 -9.55 -10.59
C SER A 29 7.33 -8.72 -10.20
N TRP A 30 6.15 -9.00 -10.74
CA TRP A 30 4.90 -8.37 -10.35
C TRP A 30 4.59 -8.62 -8.85
N THR A 31 4.92 -9.78 -8.30
CA THR A 31 4.65 -10.10 -6.89
C THR A 31 5.36 -9.16 -5.91
N PHE A 32 6.48 -8.56 -6.31
CA PHE A 32 7.21 -7.57 -5.51
C PHE A 32 6.44 -6.26 -5.31
N GLY A 33 5.40 -5.99 -6.10
CA GLY A 33 4.54 -4.83 -5.88
C GLY A 33 3.83 -4.87 -4.52
N GLN A 34 3.40 -6.04 -4.04
CA GLN A 34 2.85 -6.18 -2.68
C GLN A 34 3.96 -6.05 -1.63
N CYS A 35 5.09 -6.75 -1.82
CA CYS A 35 6.26 -6.63 -0.95
C CYS A 35 6.74 -5.17 -0.77
N ALA A 36 6.58 -4.35 -1.80
CA ALA A 36 6.93 -2.93 -1.72
C ALA A 36 5.95 -2.12 -0.87
N ARG A 37 4.64 -2.33 -1.03
CA ARG A 37 3.61 -1.46 -0.46
C ARG A 37 3.11 -1.87 0.91
N ASP A 38 2.87 -3.16 1.12
CA ASP A 38 2.24 -3.66 2.34
C ASP A 38 3.05 -3.33 3.61
N PRO A 39 4.40 -3.39 3.61
CA PRO A 39 5.20 -2.96 4.77
C PRO A 39 4.95 -1.51 5.18
N PHE A 40 4.76 -0.59 4.23
CA PHE A 40 4.37 0.78 4.53
C PHE A 40 3.03 0.82 5.25
N TYR A 41 2.00 0.15 4.74
CA TYR A 41 0.68 0.16 5.35
C TYR A 41 0.71 -0.45 6.75
N ILE A 42 1.38 -1.58 6.91
CA ILE A 42 1.49 -2.30 8.19
C ILE A 42 2.23 -1.44 9.24
N ALA A 43 3.42 -0.95 8.93
CA ALA A 43 4.24 -0.25 9.89
C ALA A 43 3.75 1.20 10.14
N VAL A 44 3.40 1.93 9.09
CA VAL A 44 3.03 3.34 9.20
C VAL A 44 1.57 3.50 9.61
N VAL A 45 0.63 2.85 8.91
CA VAL A 45 -0.80 3.09 9.11
C VAL A 45 -1.35 2.33 10.31
N ILE A 46 -0.89 1.07 10.53
CA ILE A 46 -1.51 0.23 11.56
C ILE A 46 -0.78 0.36 12.91
N TYR A 47 0.55 0.14 12.96
CA TYR A 47 1.20 -0.18 14.24
C TYR A 47 2.09 0.90 14.83
N ILE A 48 2.72 1.80 14.04
CA ILE A 48 3.73 2.72 14.59
C ILE A 48 3.33 4.18 14.41
N PHE A 49 3.22 4.65 13.15
CA PHE A 49 3.13 6.08 12.90
C PHE A 49 1.75 6.67 13.27
N PHE A 50 0.64 6.00 12.98
CA PHE A 50 -0.68 6.49 13.35
C PHE A 50 -0.87 6.55 14.88
N PRO A 51 -0.52 5.52 15.67
CA PRO A 51 -0.47 5.65 17.13
C PRO A 51 0.43 6.79 17.62
N TYR A 52 1.64 6.93 17.07
CA TYR A 52 2.53 8.05 17.37
C TYR A 52 1.88 9.40 17.06
N PHE A 53 1.31 9.56 15.87
CA PHE A 53 0.63 10.78 15.47
C PHE A 53 -0.52 11.12 16.42
N SER A 54 -1.37 10.14 16.76
CA SER A 54 -2.51 10.33 17.65
C SER A 54 -2.09 10.76 19.06
N ASN A 55 -1.17 10.02 19.66
CA ASN A 55 -0.87 10.16 21.09
C ASN A 55 0.21 11.22 21.38
N VAL A 56 1.18 11.37 20.48
CA VAL A 56 2.35 12.22 20.71
C VAL A 56 2.26 13.53 19.92
N VAL A 57 1.97 13.46 18.62
CA VAL A 57 1.93 14.68 17.80
C VAL A 57 0.70 15.53 18.12
N VAL A 58 -0.47 14.89 18.20
CA VAL A 58 -1.72 15.58 18.61
C VAL A 58 -1.75 15.82 20.11
N GLY A 59 -1.13 14.93 20.90
CA GLY A 59 -1.03 15.03 22.36
C GLY A 59 -2.34 14.72 23.11
N ASP A 60 -3.37 14.28 22.40
CA ASP A 60 -4.68 13.87 22.94
C ASP A 60 -5.16 12.65 22.14
N PRO A 61 -5.20 11.46 22.75
CA PRO A 61 -5.59 10.22 22.08
C PRO A 61 -7.00 10.26 21.47
N ILE A 62 -7.95 10.90 22.13
CA ILE A 62 -9.35 10.99 21.69
C ILE A 62 -9.43 11.89 20.46
N ARG A 63 -8.81 13.07 20.52
CA ARG A 63 -8.75 14.00 19.39
C ARG A 63 -7.93 13.41 18.24
N GLY A 64 -6.80 12.75 18.53
CA GLY A 64 -5.95 12.10 17.53
C GLY A 64 -6.69 10.99 16.79
N GLN A 65 -7.40 10.13 17.52
CA GLN A 65 -8.23 9.09 16.92
C GLN A 65 -9.35 9.67 16.04
N SER A 66 -10.00 10.74 16.48
CA SER A 66 -11.03 11.44 15.71
C SER A 66 -10.47 12.02 14.41
N LEU A 67 -9.29 12.66 14.46
CA LEU A 67 -8.61 13.22 13.29
C LEU A 67 -8.23 12.12 12.27
N ILE A 68 -7.73 10.98 12.75
CA ILE A 68 -7.44 9.82 11.88
C ILE A 68 -8.74 9.25 11.30
N GLY A 69 -9.82 9.24 12.06
CA GLY A 69 -11.15 8.86 11.55
C GLY A 69 -11.62 9.75 10.40
N TYR A 70 -11.53 11.08 10.58
CA TYR A 70 -11.86 12.03 9.51
C TYR A 70 -10.90 11.92 8.31
N LEU A 71 -9.62 11.68 8.54
CA LEU A 71 -8.64 11.43 7.49
C LEU A 71 -9.03 10.22 6.64
N ASN A 72 -9.32 9.08 7.28
CA ASN A 72 -9.72 7.86 6.58
C ASN A 72 -11.07 8.03 5.86
N ALA A 73 -12.05 8.69 6.48
CA ALA A 73 -13.33 8.97 5.85
C ALA A 73 -13.16 9.87 4.61
N THR A 74 -12.34 10.93 4.70
CA THR A 74 -12.06 11.83 3.57
C THR A 74 -11.33 11.08 2.46
N ALA A 75 -10.31 10.30 2.78
CA ALA A 75 -9.61 9.45 1.82
C ALA A 75 -10.58 8.46 1.16
N GLY A 76 -11.43 7.80 1.95
CA GLY A 76 -12.45 6.87 1.46
C GLY A 76 -13.42 7.50 0.47
N VAL A 77 -13.92 8.71 0.75
CA VAL A 77 -14.78 9.45 -0.18
C VAL A 77 -14.06 9.77 -1.49
N ILE A 78 -12.83 10.29 -1.41
CA ILE A 78 -12.02 10.59 -2.61
C ILE A 78 -11.81 9.30 -3.41
N MET A 79 -11.40 8.21 -2.77
CA MET A 79 -11.17 6.93 -3.41
C MET A 79 -12.45 6.36 -4.05
N ALA A 80 -13.57 6.40 -3.36
CA ALA A 80 -14.86 5.90 -3.87
C ALA A 80 -15.31 6.67 -5.14
N LEU A 81 -15.05 7.97 -5.17
CA LEU A 81 -15.40 8.81 -6.32
C LEU A 81 -14.43 8.69 -7.50
N THR A 82 -13.17 8.30 -7.27
CA THR A 82 -12.12 8.38 -8.30
C THR A 82 -11.63 7.02 -8.79
N ILE A 83 -11.52 6.00 -7.93
CA ILE A 83 -10.96 4.68 -8.28
C ILE A 83 -11.69 4.01 -9.45
N PRO A 84 -13.03 3.95 -9.51
CA PRO A 84 -13.71 3.29 -10.62
C PRO A 84 -13.35 3.91 -11.97
N PHE A 85 -13.23 5.23 -12.01
CA PHE A 85 -12.88 5.95 -13.23
C PHE A 85 -11.40 5.78 -13.57
N LEU A 86 -10.50 5.84 -12.59
CA LEU A 86 -9.07 5.63 -12.81
C LEU A 86 -8.78 4.22 -13.34
N GLY A 87 -9.44 3.20 -12.78
CA GLY A 87 -9.35 1.83 -13.25
C GLY A 87 -9.77 1.70 -14.72
N ALA A 88 -10.95 2.22 -15.05
CA ALA A 88 -11.46 2.18 -16.42
C ALA A 88 -10.59 2.97 -17.41
N ILE A 89 -10.04 4.12 -17.00
CA ILE A 89 -9.11 4.91 -17.82
C ILE A 89 -7.80 4.14 -18.03
N ALA A 90 -7.26 3.52 -16.97
CA ALA A 90 -6.04 2.74 -17.07
C ALA A 90 -6.20 1.51 -17.97
N ASP A 91 -7.34 0.86 -17.95
CA ASP A 91 -7.63 -0.28 -18.83
C ASP A 91 -7.75 0.15 -20.31
N LYS A 92 -8.40 1.26 -20.59
CA LYS A 92 -8.52 1.80 -21.96
C LYS A 92 -7.21 2.42 -22.47
N GLY A 93 -6.40 2.99 -21.58
CA GLY A 93 -5.10 3.59 -21.92
C GLY A 93 -4.02 2.56 -22.24
N GLY A 94 -4.19 1.32 -21.77
CA GLY A 94 -3.32 0.18 -22.00
C GLY A 94 -2.05 0.16 -21.16
N ARG A 95 -1.35 1.29 -20.99
CA ARG A 95 -0.15 1.40 -20.15
C ARG A 95 -0.50 1.68 -18.70
N LYS A 96 -0.04 0.84 -17.79
CA LYS A 96 -0.28 0.94 -16.33
C LYS A 96 0.98 1.29 -15.54
N LYS A 97 2.16 0.90 -16.04
CA LYS A 97 3.45 1.16 -15.37
C LYS A 97 3.76 2.63 -15.11
N PRO A 98 3.53 3.58 -16.02
CA PRO A 98 3.80 4.99 -15.73
C PRO A 98 2.99 5.52 -14.55
N TRP A 99 1.72 5.11 -14.45
CA TRP A 99 0.84 5.47 -13.34
C TRP A 99 1.29 4.81 -12.03
N LEU A 100 1.66 3.52 -12.10
CA LEU A 100 2.22 2.80 -10.95
C LEU A 100 3.53 3.45 -10.48
N ALA A 101 4.43 3.81 -11.39
CA ALA A 101 5.68 4.47 -11.05
C ALA A 101 5.45 5.84 -10.39
N ALA A 102 4.54 6.66 -10.94
CA ALA A 102 4.20 7.95 -10.35
C ALA A 102 3.63 7.80 -8.93
N THR A 103 2.71 6.85 -8.73
CA THR A 103 2.12 6.59 -7.40
C THR A 103 3.16 6.07 -6.41
N VAL A 104 4.04 5.15 -6.81
CA VAL A 104 5.13 4.64 -5.97
C VAL A 104 6.09 5.75 -5.54
N VAL A 105 6.48 6.64 -6.46
CA VAL A 105 7.35 7.79 -6.15
C VAL A 105 6.65 8.72 -5.16
N LEU A 106 5.38 9.03 -5.36
CA LEU A 106 4.61 9.88 -4.45
C LEU A 106 4.47 9.27 -3.06
N ILE A 107 4.20 7.96 -2.96
CA ILE A 107 4.17 7.25 -1.67
C ILE A 107 5.53 7.34 -0.99
N GLY A 108 6.61 7.01 -1.70
CA GLY A 108 7.96 7.01 -1.16
C GLY A 108 8.40 8.38 -0.65
N LEU A 109 8.20 9.43 -1.45
CA LEU A 109 8.53 10.81 -1.06
C LEU A 109 7.64 11.31 0.10
N GLY A 110 6.34 11.00 0.04
CA GLY A 110 5.40 11.34 1.12
C GLY A 110 5.78 10.64 2.43
N ALA A 111 6.13 9.35 2.38
CA ALA A 111 6.58 8.59 3.55
C ALA A 111 7.88 9.17 4.13
N ILE A 112 8.85 9.55 3.29
CA ILE A 112 10.07 10.24 3.74
C ILE A 112 9.72 11.58 4.42
N ALA A 113 8.75 12.31 3.90
CA ALA A 113 8.30 13.57 4.48
C ALA A 113 7.69 13.43 5.89
N LEU A 114 7.25 12.23 6.29
CA LEU A 114 6.76 11.98 7.65
C LEU A 114 7.84 12.17 8.74
N TRP A 115 9.12 12.19 8.37
CA TRP A 115 10.20 12.54 9.29
C TRP A 115 10.04 13.92 9.94
N TRP A 116 9.44 14.86 9.21
CA TRP A 116 9.21 16.23 9.70
C TRP A 116 7.93 16.39 10.54
N VAL A 117 7.17 15.31 10.75
CA VAL A 117 6.01 15.31 11.66
C VAL A 117 6.52 15.18 13.10
N LYS A 118 6.59 16.28 13.81
CA LYS A 118 7.17 16.36 15.16
C LYS A 118 6.13 16.83 16.17
N PRO A 119 6.29 16.45 17.46
CA PRO A 119 5.43 16.98 18.53
C PRO A 119 5.53 18.51 18.65
N ALA A 120 4.51 19.12 19.22
CA ALA A 120 4.45 20.56 19.52
C ALA A 120 4.73 21.47 18.30
N ASP A 121 4.29 21.05 17.11
CA ASP A 121 4.47 21.79 15.84
C ASP A 121 5.94 22.19 15.55
N ALA A 122 6.91 21.45 16.10
CA ALA A 122 8.34 21.71 15.86
C ALA A 122 8.77 21.35 14.42
N GLY A 123 7.84 20.84 13.59
CA GLY A 123 8.00 20.51 12.17
C GLY A 123 6.73 20.83 11.40
N PHE A 124 6.13 19.83 10.77
CA PHE A 124 4.82 20.01 10.16
C PHE A 124 3.74 20.20 11.23
N SER A 125 2.86 21.18 11.02
CA SER A 125 1.66 21.30 11.83
C SER A 125 0.76 20.07 11.70
N VAL A 126 -0.15 19.86 12.64
CA VAL A 126 -1.13 18.76 12.60
C VAL A 126 -1.89 18.74 11.27
N MET A 127 -2.31 19.90 10.76
CA MET A 127 -3.04 20.00 9.49
C MET A 127 -2.17 19.67 8.28
N GLN A 128 -0.91 20.08 8.25
CA GLN A 128 0.04 19.73 7.19
C GLN A 128 0.33 18.22 7.19
N SER A 129 0.49 17.64 8.38
CA SER A 129 0.69 16.19 8.56
C SER A 129 -0.50 15.40 8.03
N LEU A 130 -1.73 15.83 8.36
CA LEU A 130 -2.96 15.22 7.83
C LEU A 130 -3.07 15.35 6.30
N ALA A 131 -2.66 16.49 5.74
CA ALA A 131 -2.66 16.68 4.28
C ALA A 131 -1.66 15.73 3.58
N VAL A 132 -0.46 15.57 4.12
CA VAL A 132 0.54 14.61 3.60
C VAL A 132 0.00 13.19 3.71
N LEU A 133 -0.54 12.79 4.86
CA LEU A 133 -1.12 11.47 5.08
C LEU A 133 -2.31 11.21 4.14
N LEU A 134 -3.17 12.20 3.92
CA LEU A 134 -4.29 12.09 2.98
C LEU A 134 -3.81 11.76 1.57
N VAL A 135 -2.82 12.52 1.09
CA VAL A 135 -2.23 12.27 -0.24
C VAL A 135 -1.65 10.86 -0.32
N ILE A 136 -0.88 10.44 0.69
CA ILE A 136 -0.27 9.10 0.70
C ILE A 136 -1.35 8.01 0.66
N LEU A 137 -2.39 8.09 1.50
CA LEU A 137 -3.46 7.08 1.55
C LEU A 137 -4.20 6.95 0.23
N VAL A 138 -4.56 8.08 -0.40
CA VAL A 138 -5.25 8.09 -1.70
C VAL A 138 -4.35 7.52 -2.79
N VAL A 139 -3.08 7.96 -2.84
CA VAL A 139 -2.13 7.49 -3.86
C VAL A 139 -1.74 6.03 -3.64
N PHE A 140 -1.72 5.56 -2.38
CA PHE A 140 -1.53 4.15 -2.05
C PHE A 140 -2.62 3.28 -2.68
N ALA A 141 -3.88 3.65 -2.51
CA ALA A 141 -5.01 2.94 -3.11
C ALA A 141 -4.95 2.97 -4.65
N TYR A 142 -4.54 4.09 -5.25
CA TYR A 142 -4.34 4.16 -6.70
C TYR A 142 -3.23 3.22 -7.18
N SER A 143 -2.12 3.15 -6.43
CA SER A 143 -1.03 2.23 -6.76
C SER A 143 -1.49 0.77 -6.78
N GLU A 144 -2.39 0.42 -5.86
CA GLU A 144 -2.99 -0.92 -5.77
C GLU A 144 -3.86 -1.23 -6.98
N VAL A 145 -4.70 -0.28 -7.40
CA VAL A 145 -5.53 -0.43 -8.61
C VAL A 145 -4.67 -0.67 -9.85
N PHE A 146 -3.64 0.16 -10.08
CA PHE A 146 -2.78 0.01 -11.26
C PHE A 146 -1.97 -1.29 -11.22
N HIS A 147 -1.46 -1.67 -10.06
CA HIS A 147 -0.72 -2.91 -9.89
C HIS A 147 -1.61 -4.13 -10.15
N ASN A 148 -2.79 -4.21 -9.53
CA ASN A 148 -3.72 -5.33 -9.69
C ASN A 148 -4.27 -5.42 -11.12
N ALA A 149 -4.48 -4.29 -11.79
CA ALA A 149 -4.92 -4.25 -13.19
C ALA A 149 -3.89 -4.82 -14.18
N MET A 150 -2.61 -5.00 -13.79
CA MET A 150 -1.60 -5.63 -14.65
C MET A 150 -1.74 -7.15 -14.69
N LEU A 151 -2.17 -7.79 -13.61
CA LEU A 151 -2.17 -9.25 -13.44
C LEU A 151 -2.89 -10.00 -14.56
N PRO A 152 -4.09 -9.61 -15.01
CA PRO A 152 -4.79 -10.32 -16.08
C PRO A 152 -4.02 -10.39 -17.40
N GLY A 153 -3.19 -9.40 -17.71
CA GLY A 153 -2.39 -9.34 -18.94
C GLY A 153 -1.06 -10.08 -18.89
N ILE A 154 -0.60 -10.46 -17.68
CA ILE A 154 0.74 -11.03 -17.50
C ILE A 154 0.74 -12.47 -16.97
N ALA A 155 -0.25 -12.84 -16.16
CA ALA A 155 -0.29 -14.14 -15.50
C ALA A 155 -0.91 -15.22 -16.39
N PRO A 156 -0.27 -16.42 -16.54
CA PRO A 156 -0.92 -17.57 -17.12
C PRO A 156 -2.19 -17.94 -16.31
N VAL A 157 -3.25 -18.35 -16.98
CA VAL A 157 -4.54 -18.70 -16.36
C VAL A 157 -4.35 -19.69 -15.21
N GLU A 158 -3.57 -20.76 -15.42
CA GLU A 158 -3.39 -21.83 -14.43
C GLU A 158 -2.53 -21.39 -13.23
N LYS A 159 -1.75 -20.31 -13.36
CA LYS A 159 -0.84 -19.83 -12.32
C LYS A 159 -1.32 -18.57 -11.63
N ALA A 160 -2.40 -17.97 -12.07
CA ALA A 160 -2.87 -16.67 -11.54
C ALA A 160 -3.11 -16.69 -10.02
N GLY A 161 -3.75 -17.75 -9.51
CA GLY A 161 -3.97 -17.92 -8.07
C GLY A 161 -2.67 -18.07 -7.28
N VAL A 162 -1.72 -18.86 -7.81
CA VAL A 162 -0.41 -19.04 -7.17
C VAL A 162 0.39 -17.74 -7.16
N ILE A 163 0.42 -16.99 -8.27
CA ILE A 163 1.11 -15.70 -8.37
C ILE A 163 0.51 -14.69 -7.38
N SER A 164 -0.83 -14.62 -7.29
CA SER A 164 -1.51 -13.76 -6.32
C SER A 164 -1.20 -14.18 -4.87
N GLY A 165 -1.19 -15.49 -4.58
CA GLY A 165 -0.83 -16.01 -3.26
C GLY A 165 0.60 -15.68 -2.86
N ILE A 166 1.56 -15.83 -3.79
CA ILE A 166 2.96 -15.43 -3.57
C ILE A 166 3.06 -13.93 -3.31
N ALA A 167 2.36 -13.09 -4.08
CA ALA A 167 2.38 -11.66 -3.89
C ALA A 167 1.88 -11.27 -2.48
N TYR A 168 0.75 -11.84 -2.06
CA TYR A 168 0.19 -11.61 -0.73
C TYR A 168 1.15 -12.08 0.39
N SER A 169 1.74 -13.27 0.25
CA SER A 169 2.72 -13.79 1.21
C SER A 169 3.97 -12.92 1.30
N LEU A 170 4.48 -12.43 0.14
CA LEU A 170 5.62 -11.50 0.12
C LEU A 170 5.29 -10.16 0.75
N GLY A 171 4.06 -9.67 0.60
CA GLY A 171 3.59 -8.45 1.27
C GLY A 171 3.63 -8.58 2.79
N ASN A 172 3.02 -9.64 3.32
CA ASN A 172 3.04 -9.93 4.76
C ASN A 172 4.46 -10.18 5.28
N PHE A 173 5.27 -10.96 4.57
CA PHE A 173 6.67 -11.21 4.94
C PHE A 173 7.49 -9.91 4.94
N GLY A 174 7.27 -9.03 3.96
CA GLY A 174 7.88 -7.71 3.93
C GLY A 174 7.48 -6.85 5.13
N GLY A 175 6.18 -6.84 5.48
CA GLY A 175 5.67 -6.15 6.66
C GLY A 175 6.28 -6.65 7.95
N LEU A 176 6.30 -7.97 8.14
CA LEU A 176 6.96 -8.62 9.28
C LEU A 176 8.45 -8.26 9.35
N SER A 177 9.15 -8.33 8.21
CA SER A 177 10.58 -8.00 8.13
C SER A 177 10.86 -6.55 8.49
N LEU A 178 10.06 -5.60 7.99
CA LEU A 178 10.20 -4.19 8.32
C LEU A 178 9.92 -3.92 9.80
N MET A 179 8.88 -4.54 10.36
CA MET A 179 8.56 -4.41 11.79
C MET A 179 9.66 -4.98 12.68
N LEU A 180 10.21 -6.16 12.35
CA LEU A 180 11.35 -6.74 13.06
C LEU A 180 12.58 -5.83 12.96
N PHE A 181 12.85 -5.29 11.78
CA PHE A 181 13.95 -4.37 11.59
C PHE A 181 13.79 -3.12 12.47
N VAL A 182 12.62 -2.48 12.45
CA VAL A 182 12.35 -1.29 13.30
C VAL A 182 12.45 -1.64 14.79
N LEU A 183 11.93 -2.79 15.19
CA LEU A 183 11.97 -3.25 16.58
C LEU A 183 13.43 -3.41 17.06
N PHE A 184 14.25 -4.17 16.33
CA PHE A 184 15.61 -4.49 16.77
C PHE A 184 16.62 -3.37 16.50
N ALA A 185 16.38 -2.52 15.50
CA ALA A 185 17.30 -1.46 15.16
C ALA A 185 17.05 -0.14 15.93
N PHE A 186 15.81 0.13 16.34
CA PHE A 186 15.43 1.44 16.87
C PHE A 186 14.62 1.41 18.17
N ALA A 187 13.70 0.45 18.35
CA ALA A 187 12.79 0.47 19.48
C ALA A 187 13.36 -0.20 20.74
N LEU A 188 14.06 -1.33 20.60
CA LEU A 188 14.67 -2.06 21.71
C LEU A 188 16.04 -1.53 22.17
N PRO A 189 16.94 -1.07 21.27
CA PRO A 189 18.25 -0.58 21.71
C PRO A 189 18.13 0.56 22.72
N GLY A 190 18.95 0.50 23.78
CA GLY A 190 18.90 1.46 24.90
C GLY A 190 17.76 1.23 25.90
N THR A 191 16.81 0.33 25.62
CA THR A 191 15.75 -0.06 26.55
C THR A 191 15.93 -1.47 27.09
N GLN A 192 16.66 -2.34 26.38
CA GLN A 192 16.94 -3.72 26.73
C GLN A 192 18.43 -4.03 26.56
N ASP A 193 19.05 -4.62 27.58
CA ASP A 193 20.48 -4.98 27.60
C ASP A 193 20.72 -6.40 27.06
N TRP A 194 20.18 -6.73 25.90
CA TRP A 194 20.43 -8.03 25.28
C TRP A 194 21.74 -8.02 24.50
N ALA A 195 22.57 -9.05 24.67
CA ALA A 195 23.90 -9.11 24.07
C ALA A 195 23.96 -9.00 22.54
N PHE A 196 22.86 -9.27 21.84
CA PHE A 196 22.77 -9.17 20.38
C PHE A 196 22.17 -7.86 19.90
N LEU A 197 21.72 -6.99 20.82
CA LEU A 197 21.18 -5.67 20.45
C LEU A 197 22.29 -4.62 20.41
N PRO A 198 22.19 -3.61 19.51
CA PRO A 198 23.01 -2.42 19.61
C PRO A 198 22.78 -1.73 20.97
N VAL A 199 23.83 -1.16 21.55
CA VAL A 199 23.74 -0.41 22.82
C VAL A 199 22.86 0.84 22.69
N GLN A 200 22.81 1.43 21.50
CA GLN A 200 21.99 2.60 21.17
C GLN A 200 21.24 2.35 19.87
N PRO A 201 20.11 3.06 19.65
CA PRO A 201 19.42 3.02 18.36
C PRO A 201 20.37 3.33 17.21
N LEU A 202 20.19 2.65 16.07
CA LEU A 202 20.98 2.95 14.87
C LEU A 202 20.84 4.44 14.52
N PHE A 203 21.91 5.00 13.95
CA PHE A 203 22.04 6.43 13.61
C PHE A 203 22.03 7.37 14.83
N GLY A 204 22.12 6.87 16.06
CA GLY A 204 22.11 7.68 17.28
C GLY A 204 20.79 8.42 17.49
N LEU A 205 19.67 7.83 17.09
CA LEU A 205 18.34 8.45 17.21
C LEU A 205 17.96 8.65 18.68
N ASP A 206 17.43 9.83 18.97
CA ASP A 206 16.95 10.18 20.30
C ASP A 206 15.52 9.64 20.53
N GLN A 207 15.41 8.69 21.47
CA GLN A 207 14.13 8.12 21.85
C GLN A 207 13.25 9.10 22.63
N ALA A 208 13.85 10.04 23.38
CA ALA A 208 13.10 11.03 24.14
C ALA A 208 12.35 12.02 23.21
N SER A 209 12.88 12.27 22.02
CA SER A 209 12.23 13.09 20.99
C SER A 209 11.39 12.27 20.00
N HIS A 210 11.11 11.01 20.30
CA HIS A 210 10.33 10.10 19.45
C HIS A 210 10.89 9.92 18.03
N GLU A 211 12.21 9.97 17.89
CA GLU A 211 12.85 9.76 16.57
C GLU A 211 12.72 8.32 16.08
N HIS A 212 12.70 7.36 17.01
CA HIS A 212 12.48 5.95 16.72
C HIS A 212 11.07 5.66 16.14
N ASP A 213 10.06 6.47 16.44
CA ASP A 213 8.72 6.37 15.85
C ASP A 213 8.66 7.02 14.47
N ARG A 214 9.36 8.16 14.30
CA ARG A 214 9.35 8.93 13.04
C ARG A 214 10.17 8.28 11.94
N ILE A 215 11.26 7.58 12.28
CA ILE A 215 12.15 6.95 11.30
C ILE A 215 11.44 5.89 10.45
N VAL A 216 10.33 5.34 10.95
CA VAL A 216 9.53 4.35 10.21
C VAL A 216 9.04 4.90 8.87
N GLY A 217 8.69 6.19 8.82
CA GLY A 217 8.27 6.85 7.58
C GLY A 217 9.36 6.80 6.49
N PRO A 218 10.54 7.40 6.71
CA PRO A 218 11.67 7.32 5.78
C PRO A 218 12.06 5.91 5.38
N ILE A 219 12.15 4.97 6.33
CA ILE A 219 12.51 3.58 6.03
C ILE A 219 11.47 2.93 5.14
N ALA A 220 10.19 3.06 5.47
CA ALA A 220 9.10 2.54 4.65
C ALA A 220 9.08 3.21 3.25
N GLY A 221 9.39 4.51 3.18
CA GLY A 221 9.49 5.23 1.91
C GLY A 221 10.61 4.69 1.01
N VAL A 222 11.80 4.51 1.55
CA VAL A 222 12.94 3.89 0.83
C VAL A 222 12.60 2.45 0.45
N TRP A 223 11.96 1.70 1.34
CA TRP A 223 11.50 0.34 1.08
C TRP A 223 10.54 0.29 -0.13
N VAL A 224 9.52 1.13 -0.16
CA VAL A 224 8.58 1.22 -1.28
C VAL A 224 9.30 1.50 -2.59
N LEU A 225 10.21 2.47 -2.62
CA LEU A 225 10.96 2.83 -3.82
C LEU A 225 11.85 1.68 -4.30
N LEU A 226 12.59 1.02 -3.39
CA LEU A 226 13.53 -0.04 -3.72
C LEU A 226 12.84 -1.31 -4.18
N PHE A 227 11.87 -1.80 -3.42
CA PHE A 227 11.18 -3.06 -3.71
C PHE A 227 10.13 -2.96 -4.83
N SER A 228 9.81 -1.74 -5.30
CA SER A 228 9.02 -1.55 -6.52
C SER A 228 9.86 -1.67 -7.80
N LEU A 229 11.19 -1.63 -7.74
CA LEU A 229 12.04 -1.72 -8.93
C LEU A 229 11.81 -3.01 -9.74
N PRO A 230 11.69 -4.21 -9.15
CA PRO A 230 11.44 -5.42 -9.95
C PRO A 230 10.17 -5.32 -10.80
N VAL A 231 9.05 -4.86 -10.24
CA VAL A 231 7.81 -4.72 -11.00
C VAL A 231 7.94 -3.65 -12.08
N LEU A 232 8.61 -2.55 -11.81
CA LEU A 232 8.80 -1.47 -12.77
C LEU A 232 9.78 -1.83 -13.89
N LEU A 233 10.79 -2.64 -13.63
CA LEU A 233 11.81 -2.97 -14.61
C LEU A 233 11.44 -4.22 -15.44
N PHE A 234 10.98 -5.29 -14.80
CA PHE A 234 10.89 -6.60 -15.43
C PHE A 234 9.46 -7.04 -15.78
N THR A 235 8.42 -6.53 -15.11
CA THR A 235 7.05 -6.85 -15.49
C THR A 235 6.71 -6.14 -16.80
N PRO A 236 6.19 -6.84 -17.83
CA PRO A 236 5.77 -6.16 -19.06
C PRO A 236 4.55 -5.27 -18.82
N ASP A 237 4.45 -4.20 -19.61
CA ASP A 237 3.31 -3.29 -19.61
C ASP A 237 2.39 -3.56 -20.80
N GLY A 238 1.16 -3.08 -20.73
CA GLY A 238 0.22 -3.11 -21.83
C GLY A 238 0.69 -2.25 -23.02
N LYS A 239 0.21 -2.56 -24.21
CA LYS A 239 0.44 -1.70 -25.37
C LYS A 239 -0.31 -0.38 -25.21
N PRO A 240 0.27 0.75 -25.61
CA PRO A 240 -0.43 2.02 -25.54
C PRO A 240 -1.70 1.95 -26.40
N SER A 241 -2.76 2.60 -25.92
CA SER A 241 -3.99 2.74 -26.69
C SER A 241 -3.75 3.56 -27.94
N SER A 242 -4.42 3.21 -29.03
CA SER A 242 -4.49 4.03 -30.23
C SER A 242 -5.46 5.20 -30.09
N LEU A 243 -6.25 5.24 -29.01
CA LEU A 243 -7.21 6.29 -28.73
C LEU A 243 -6.52 7.51 -28.12
N GLY A 244 -6.96 8.70 -28.50
CA GLY A 244 -6.52 9.93 -27.84
C GLY A 244 -6.96 9.98 -26.36
N VAL A 245 -6.21 10.70 -25.51
CA VAL A 245 -6.45 10.78 -24.05
C VAL A 245 -7.90 11.13 -23.72
N THR A 246 -8.48 12.10 -24.41
CA THR A 246 -9.89 12.52 -24.20
C THR A 246 -10.88 11.39 -24.50
N GLN A 247 -10.62 10.58 -25.52
CA GLN A 247 -11.47 9.43 -25.87
C GLN A 247 -11.33 8.31 -24.85
N VAL A 248 -10.11 8.05 -24.36
CA VAL A 248 -9.84 7.08 -23.29
C VAL A 248 -10.62 7.44 -22.03
N VAL A 249 -10.54 8.69 -21.58
CA VAL A 249 -11.27 9.18 -20.41
C VAL A 249 -12.78 9.07 -20.61
N LYS A 250 -13.31 9.57 -21.74
CA LYS A 250 -14.75 9.55 -22.03
C LYS A 250 -15.30 8.12 -22.10
N SER A 251 -14.59 7.20 -22.76
CA SER A 251 -15.01 5.80 -22.85
C SER A 251 -14.92 5.08 -21.51
N GLY A 252 -13.87 5.33 -20.72
CA GLY A 252 -13.74 4.77 -19.37
C GLY A 252 -14.90 5.19 -18.44
N ILE A 253 -15.24 6.48 -18.42
CA ILE A 253 -16.39 6.98 -17.65
C ILE A 253 -17.71 6.33 -18.11
N LYS A 254 -17.90 6.21 -19.43
CA LYS A 254 -19.09 5.55 -19.98
C LYS A 254 -19.20 4.10 -19.51
N ASP A 255 -18.11 3.33 -19.57
CA ASP A 255 -18.09 1.93 -19.16
C ASP A 255 -18.44 1.77 -17.66
N VAL A 256 -17.97 2.65 -16.78
CA VAL A 256 -18.34 2.65 -15.36
C VAL A 256 -19.83 2.87 -15.18
N ILE A 257 -20.39 3.88 -15.86
CA ILE A 257 -21.83 4.19 -15.78
C ILE A 257 -22.67 3.02 -16.31
N GLU A 258 -22.27 2.39 -17.40
CA GLU A 258 -22.96 1.23 -17.95
C GLU A 258 -22.90 0.02 -17.02
N THR A 259 -21.73 -0.26 -16.41
CA THR A 259 -21.53 -1.32 -15.43
C THR A 259 -22.46 -1.12 -14.21
N VAL A 260 -22.50 0.09 -13.67
CA VAL A 260 -23.43 0.41 -12.55
C VAL A 260 -24.89 0.22 -12.94
N LYS A 261 -25.29 0.60 -14.14
CA LYS A 261 -26.66 0.38 -14.64
C LYS A 261 -26.99 -1.10 -14.81
N GLN A 262 -26.00 -1.93 -15.19
CA GLN A 262 -26.19 -3.38 -15.35
C GLN A 262 -26.28 -4.13 -14.01
N LEU A 263 -25.71 -3.58 -12.92
CA LEU A 263 -25.74 -4.22 -11.59
C LEU A 263 -27.15 -4.61 -11.13
N LYS A 264 -28.17 -3.83 -11.48
CA LYS A 264 -29.57 -4.18 -11.15
C LYS A 264 -30.07 -5.49 -11.78
N HIS A 265 -29.44 -5.95 -12.88
CA HIS A 265 -29.77 -7.22 -13.51
C HIS A 265 -29.05 -8.42 -12.86
N TYR A 266 -28.05 -8.16 -12.02
CA TYR A 266 -27.22 -9.14 -11.35
C TYR A 266 -27.35 -9.04 -9.84
N ALA A 267 -28.56 -9.18 -9.30
CA ALA A 267 -28.89 -8.97 -7.89
C ALA A 267 -27.99 -9.75 -6.91
N ASN A 268 -27.60 -10.98 -7.25
CA ASN A 268 -26.72 -11.79 -6.39
C ASN A 268 -25.31 -11.24 -6.34
N ILE A 269 -24.79 -10.73 -7.46
CA ILE A 269 -23.48 -10.07 -7.51
C ILE A 269 -23.53 -8.77 -6.70
N ALA A 270 -24.59 -7.97 -6.86
CA ALA A 270 -24.77 -6.74 -6.09
C ALA A 270 -24.82 -6.99 -4.58
N ARG A 271 -25.56 -8.03 -4.14
CA ARG A 271 -25.62 -8.45 -2.72
C ARG A 271 -24.25 -8.89 -2.20
N TYR A 272 -23.53 -9.69 -2.98
CA TYR A 272 -22.18 -10.14 -2.62
C TYR A 272 -21.21 -8.96 -2.47
N LEU A 273 -21.21 -8.01 -3.43
CA LEU A 273 -20.36 -6.82 -3.36
C LEU A 273 -20.69 -5.96 -2.14
N LEU A 274 -21.97 -5.78 -1.85
CA LEU A 274 -22.42 -5.03 -0.67
C LEU A 274 -22.01 -5.72 0.63
N ALA A 275 -22.20 -7.02 0.76
CA ALA A 275 -21.77 -7.79 1.93
C ALA A 275 -20.25 -7.73 2.11
N ARG A 276 -19.49 -7.85 1.01
CA ARG A 276 -18.02 -7.72 1.03
C ARG A 276 -17.56 -6.33 1.45
N MET A 277 -18.27 -5.28 1.03
CA MET A 277 -17.98 -3.90 1.43
C MET A 277 -18.08 -3.76 2.95
N PHE A 278 -19.20 -4.14 3.56
CA PHE A 278 -19.37 -4.06 5.02
C PHE A 278 -18.36 -4.93 5.79
N TYR A 279 -18.08 -6.14 5.29
CA TYR A 279 -17.09 -7.01 5.91
C TYR A 279 -15.69 -6.37 5.88
N PHE A 280 -15.30 -5.84 4.72
CA PHE A 280 -13.97 -5.24 4.54
C PHE A 280 -13.82 -3.95 5.36
N ASP A 281 -14.86 -3.11 5.40
CA ASP A 281 -14.88 -1.89 6.22
C ASP A 281 -14.72 -2.21 7.71
N GLY A 282 -15.43 -3.23 8.21
CA GLY A 282 -15.28 -3.70 9.58
C GLY A 282 -13.87 -4.21 9.88
N MET A 283 -13.29 -5.02 8.99
CA MET A 283 -11.94 -5.56 9.14
C MET A 283 -10.88 -4.44 9.14
N VAL A 284 -10.95 -3.52 8.18
CA VAL A 284 -10.03 -2.37 8.12
C VAL A 284 -10.17 -1.48 9.35
N GLY A 285 -11.41 -1.26 9.82
CA GLY A 285 -11.67 -0.53 11.06
C GLY A 285 -10.94 -1.14 12.25
N VAL A 286 -11.05 -2.45 12.46
CA VAL A 286 -10.33 -3.15 13.54
C VAL A 286 -8.81 -3.03 13.39
N LEU A 287 -8.28 -3.20 12.18
CA LEU A 287 -6.84 -3.13 11.93
C LEU A 287 -6.29 -1.71 12.17
N VAL A 288 -6.90 -0.69 11.62
CA VAL A 288 -6.40 0.70 11.70
C VAL A 288 -6.58 1.27 13.11
N PHE A 289 -7.75 1.05 13.72
CA PHE A 289 -8.02 1.63 15.03
C PHE A 289 -7.57 0.75 16.19
N GLY A 290 -7.27 -0.53 15.97
CA GLY A 290 -6.81 -1.45 17.01
C GLY A 290 -5.51 -1.00 17.67
N GLY A 291 -4.51 -0.60 16.88
CA GLY A 291 -3.24 -0.07 17.40
C GLY A 291 -3.42 1.27 18.14
N ILE A 292 -4.25 2.17 17.58
CA ILE A 292 -4.56 3.48 18.19
C ILE A 292 -5.31 3.29 19.51
N TYR A 293 -6.28 2.40 19.55
CA TYR A 293 -7.03 2.05 20.75
C TYR A 293 -6.13 1.44 21.82
N ALA A 294 -5.27 0.51 21.45
CA ALA A 294 -4.33 -0.13 22.38
C ALA A 294 -3.34 0.88 22.97
N SER A 295 -2.81 1.79 22.17
CA SER A 295 -1.90 2.83 22.67
C SER A 295 -2.62 3.88 23.50
N GLY A 296 -3.82 4.30 23.12
CA GLY A 296 -4.58 5.32 23.85
C GLY A 296 -5.20 4.81 25.15
N THR A 297 -5.78 3.58 25.15
CA THR A 297 -6.50 3.02 26.30
C THR A 297 -5.59 2.26 27.27
N PHE A 298 -4.69 1.43 26.72
CA PHE A 298 -3.77 0.61 27.53
C PHE A 298 -2.40 1.25 27.72
N GLN A 299 -2.16 2.43 27.14
CA GLN A 299 -0.89 3.16 27.18
C GLN A 299 0.28 2.32 26.63
N TRP A 300 0.02 1.48 25.62
CA TRP A 300 1.06 0.67 24.98
C TRP A 300 1.98 1.56 24.16
N GLY A 301 3.27 1.55 24.52
CA GLY A 301 4.30 2.20 23.70
C GLY A 301 4.60 1.45 22.41
N SER A 302 5.37 2.07 21.52
CA SER A 302 5.69 1.55 20.18
C SER A 302 6.29 0.14 20.19
N THR A 303 7.12 -0.17 21.19
CA THR A 303 7.71 -1.52 21.36
C THR A 303 6.63 -2.59 21.57
N VAL A 304 5.65 -2.35 22.44
CA VAL A 304 4.56 -3.30 22.71
C VAL A 304 3.64 -3.43 21.51
N LEU A 305 3.36 -2.31 20.80
CA LEU A 305 2.58 -2.32 19.57
C LEU A 305 3.26 -3.10 18.45
N LEU A 306 4.58 -2.98 18.32
CA LEU A 306 5.37 -3.77 17.37
C LEU A 306 5.27 -5.27 17.68
N ILE A 307 5.45 -5.67 18.94
CA ILE A 307 5.32 -7.07 19.37
C ILE A 307 3.90 -7.58 19.12
N PHE A 308 2.89 -6.80 19.46
CA PHE A 308 1.49 -7.12 19.17
C PHE A 308 1.24 -7.30 17.66
N GLY A 309 1.77 -6.39 16.86
CA GLY A 309 1.67 -6.46 15.40
C GLY A 309 2.38 -7.69 14.81
N LEU A 310 3.53 -8.09 15.35
CA LEU A 310 4.23 -9.31 14.96
C LEU A 310 3.38 -10.56 15.22
N PHE A 311 2.77 -10.67 16.40
CA PHE A 311 1.89 -11.80 16.73
C PHE A 311 0.64 -11.84 15.87
N THR A 312 0.01 -10.70 15.62
CA THR A 312 -1.19 -10.63 14.76
C THR A 312 -0.89 -10.88 13.27
N SER A 313 0.33 -10.62 12.82
CA SER A 313 0.75 -10.90 11.44
C SER A 313 1.10 -12.38 11.22
N LEU A 314 1.34 -13.15 12.29
CA LEU A 314 1.65 -14.59 12.25
C LEU A 314 0.40 -15.47 12.37
N SER A 315 -0.73 -14.92 12.84
CA SER A 315 -2.01 -15.63 12.99
C SER A 315 -2.87 -15.55 11.72
#